data_bee23f5a9b514f4931e559bb94fb788d
#
_entry.id   bee23f5a9b514f4931e559bb94fb788d
#
_cell.length_a   1.000
_cell.length_b   1.000
_cell.length_c   1.000
_cell.angle_alpha   90.00
_cell.angle_beta   90.00
_cell.angle_gamma   90.00
#
_symmetry.space_group_name_H-M   'P 1'
#
loop_
_entity.id
_entity.type
_entity.pdbx_description
1 polymer ?
#
loop_
_entity_poly.entity_id
_entity_poly.type
_entity_poly.pdbx_seq_one_letter_code
_entity_poly.pdbx_strand_id
1 'polypeptide(L)'
;MGLENAARVLKLYPFEMSGGMLQRMMIAMAVLCESPFIIADEPTTDLDVVAQARILDLLESIMQKQAPGMLLVTHDMGVVARLADDVAVMSHGKIVEQGDVETLFNAPKHTVTRSLVSAHLALYGMELAS
;
A
#
# COMPACT_ATOMS: atom_id res chain seq x y z
N MET A 1 -4.13 -0.46 -16.55
CA MET A 1 -5.15 -0.13 -15.55
C MET A 1 -6.22 -1.21 -15.38
N GLY A 2 -6.39 -2.17 -16.30
CA GLY A 2 -7.27 -3.31 -16.17
C GLY A 2 -8.76 -2.95 -15.97
N LEU A 3 -9.18 -1.79 -16.43
CA LEU A 3 -10.59 -1.40 -16.46
C LEU A 3 -11.20 -1.99 -17.73
N GLU A 4 -11.99 -3.04 -17.57
CA GLU A 4 -12.77 -3.59 -18.67
C GLU A 4 -13.75 -2.50 -19.15
N ASN A 5 -13.69 -2.20 -20.46
CA ASN A 5 -14.53 -1.20 -21.09
C ASN A 5 -14.35 0.23 -20.51
N ALA A 6 -13.14 0.80 -20.66
CA ALA A 6 -12.82 2.16 -20.19
C ALA A 6 -13.83 3.22 -20.66
N ALA A 7 -14.35 3.11 -21.90
CA ALA A 7 -15.35 4.05 -22.43
C ALA A 7 -16.68 4.03 -21.65
N ARG A 8 -17.05 2.88 -21.06
CA ARG A 8 -18.21 2.78 -20.17
C ARG A 8 -17.91 3.40 -18.82
N VAL A 9 -16.72 3.09 -18.26
CA VAL A 9 -16.32 3.58 -16.93
C VAL A 9 -16.27 5.10 -16.89
N LEU A 10 -15.78 5.76 -17.95
CA LEU A 10 -15.71 7.21 -18.06
C LEU A 10 -17.10 7.91 -18.04
N LYS A 11 -18.17 7.17 -18.20
CA LYS A 11 -19.56 7.70 -18.17
C LYS A 11 -20.24 7.46 -16.83
N LEU A 12 -19.61 6.74 -15.92
CA LEU A 12 -20.18 6.43 -14.61
C LEU A 12 -19.92 7.56 -13.62
N TYR A 13 -20.89 7.81 -12.77
CA TYR A 13 -20.70 8.63 -11.58
C TYR A 13 -19.97 7.82 -10.50
N PRO A 14 -19.25 8.47 -9.55
CA PRO A 14 -18.53 7.77 -8.49
C PRO A 14 -19.38 6.77 -7.69
N PHE A 15 -20.65 7.10 -7.42
CA PHE A 15 -21.57 6.23 -6.69
C PHE A 15 -22.06 5.00 -7.48
N GLU A 16 -21.78 4.94 -8.79
CA GLU A 16 -22.07 3.79 -9.65
C GLU A 16 -20.90 2.85 -9.79
N MET A 17 -19.73 3.22 -9.23
CA MET A 17 -18.50 2.45 -9.29
C MET A 17 -18.34 1.55 -8.05
N SER A 18 -17.77 0.35 -8.23
CA SER A 18 -17.28 -0.43 -7.08
C SER A 18 -16.09 0.26 -6.42
N GLY A 19 -15.82 -0.05 -5.14
CA GLY A 19 -14.67 0.52 -4.43
C GLY A 19 -13.35 0.33 -5.18
N GLY A 20 -13.09 -0.87 -5.70
CA GLY A 20 -11.89 -1.13 -6.49
C GLY A 20 -11.86 -0.42 -7.85
N MET A 21 -13.02 -0.10 -8.45
CA MET A 21 -13.07 0.74 -9.66
C MET A 21 -12.72 2.18 -9.31
N LEU A 22 -13.32 2.71 -8.26
CA LEU A 22 -13.07 4.08 -7.79
C LEU A 22 -11.60 4.27 -7.43
N GLN A 23 -11.03 3.34 -6.69
CA GLN A 23 -9.61 3.37 -6.31
C GLN A 23 -8.68 3.39 -7.53
N ARG A 24 -8.94 2.55 -8.54
CA ARG A 24 -8.16 2.55 -9.80
C ARG A 24 -8.31 3.85 -10.58
N MET A 25 -9.50 4.47 -10.57
CA MET A 25 -9.71 5.76 -11.19
C MET A 25 -8.91 6.86 -10.49
N MET A 26 -8.88 6.87 -9.16
CA MET A 26 -8.08 7.83 -8.39
C MET A 26 -6.57 7.67 -8.65
N ILE A 27 -6.08 6.43 -8.68
CA ILE A 27 -4.69 6.15 -9.05
C ILE A 27 -4.39 6.61 -10.49
N ALA A 28 -5.32 6.36 -11.43
CA ALA A 28 -5.18 6.84 -12.80
C ALA A 28 -5.04 8.36 -12.88
N MET A 29 -5.84 9.09 -12.13
CA MET A 29 -5.77 10.56 -12.06
C MET A 29 -4.43 11.02 -11.48
N ALA A 30 -3.94 10.38 -10.40
CA ALA A 30 -2.64 10.70 -9.82
C ALA A 30 -1.48 10.48 -10.81
N VAL A 31 -1.53 9.38 -11.57
CA VAL A 31 -0.53 9.06 -12.59
C VAL A 31 -0.55 10.05 -13.76
N LEU A 32 -1.74 10.46 -14.20
CA LEU A 32 -1.90 11.45 -15.28
C LEU A 32 -1.40 12.85 -14.90
N CYS A 33 -1.28 13.15 -13.61
CA CYS A 33 -0.67 14.39 -13.15
C CYS A 33 0.86 14.44 -13.38
N GLU A 34 1.48 13.33 -13.78
CA GLU A 34 2.94 13.22 -14.01
C GLU A 34 3.79 13.77 -12.86
N SER A 35 3.27 13.65 -11.64
CA SER A 35 3.96 14.13 -10.44
C SER A 35 5.20 13.28 -10.16
N PRO A 36 6.34 13.89 -9.82
CA PRO A 36 7.53 13.15 -9.43
C PRO A 36 7.37 12.43 -8.09
N PHE A 37 6.28 12.71 -7.36
CA PHE A 37 6.01 12.13 -6.04
C PHE A 37 4.52 11.83 -5.87
N ILE A 38 4.21 10.66 -5.30
CA ILE A 38 2.84 10.19 -5.02
C ILE A 38 2.70 9.93 -3.52
N ILE A 39 1.60 10.39 -2.94
CA ILE A 39 1.19 10.02 -1.58
C ILE A 39 0.01 9.05 -1.71
N ALA A 40 0.19 7.83 -1.22
CA ALA A 40 -0.85 6.81 -1.17
C ALA A 40 -1.24 6.57 0.30
N ASP A 41 -2.39 7.10 0.67
CA ASP A 41 -2.93 6.98 2.03
C ASP A 41 -3.97 5.86 2.06
N GLU A 42 -3.66 4.78 2.77
CA GLU A 42 -4.48 3.58 2.91
C GLU A 42 -5.05 3.05 1.56
N PRO A 43 -4.22 2.81 0.54
CA PRO A 43 -4.68 2.58 -0.82
C PRO A 43 -5.45 1.26 -1.01
N THR A 44 -5.44 0.37 -0.03
CA THR A 44 -6.10 -0.94 -0.09
C THR A 44 -7.17 -1.15 0.98
N THR A 45 -7.43 -0.15 1.80
CA THR A 45 -8.46 -0.22 2.85
C THR A 45 -9.84 -0.37 2.23
N ASP A 46 -10.71 -1.14 2.88
CA ASP A 46 -12.09 -1.44 2.47
C ASP A 46 -12.22 -2.18 1.12
N LEU A 47 -11.15 -2.79 0.62
CA LEU A 47 -11.16 -3.62 -0.57
C LEU A 47 -11.16 -5.11 -0.21
N ASP A 48 -11.86 -5.92 -1.03
CA ASP A 48 -11.72 -7.37 -0.96
C ASP A 48 -10.30 -7.81 -1.39
N VAL A 49 -9.91 -9.04 -1.04
CA VAL A 49 -8.57 -9.58 -1.27
C VAL A 49 -8.15 -9.52 -2.74
N VAL A 50 -9.09 -9.76 -3.67
CA VAL A 50 -8.80 -9.73 -5.11
C VAL A 50 -8.59 -8.30 -5.60
N ALA A 51 -9.44 -7.37 -5.16
CA ALA A 51 -9.29 -5.95 -5.48
C ALA A 51 -8.00 -5.37 -4.90
N GLN A 52 -7.67 -5.72 -3.65
CA GLN A 52 -6.42 -5.33 -2.99
C GLN A 52 -5.19 -5.79 -3.80
N ALA A 53 -5.13 -7.07 -4.19
CA ALA A 53 -4.04 -7.61 -4.99
C ALA A 53 -3.86 -6.82 -6.30
N ARG A 54 -4.96 -6.51 -7.01
CA ARG A 54 -4.92 -5.73 -8.26
C ARG A 54 -4.43 -4.30 -8.06
N ILE A 55 -4.75 -3.66 -6.94
CA ILE A 55 -4.25 -2.32 -6.62
C ILE A 55 -2.75 -2.37 -6.34
N LEU A 56 -2.28 -3.36 -5.59
CA LEU A 56 -0.86 -3.54 -5.32
C LEU A 56 -0.05 -3.80 -6.60
N ASP A 57 -0.55 -4.69 -7.49
CA ASP A 57 0.05 -4.94 -8.81
C ASP A 57 0.14 -3.65 -9.64
N LEU A 58 -0.90 -2.81 -9.58
CA LEU A 58 -0.94 -1.54 -10.30
C LEU A 58 0.10 -0.56 -9.75
N LEU A 59 0.16 -0.36 -8.43
CA LEU A 59 1.13 0.53 -7.77
C LEU A 59 2.56 0.08 -8.07
N GLU A 60 2.85 -1.21 -7.94
CA GLU A 60 4.16 -1.79 -8.27
C GLU A 60 4.54 -1.53 -9.75
N SER A 61 3.61 -1.74 -10.68
CA SER A 61 3.83 -1.45 -12.10
C SER A 61 4.11 0.04 -12.37
N ILE A 62 3.46 0.96 -11.65
CA ILE A 62 3.70 2.39 -11.75
C ILE A 62 5.11 2.72 -11.25
N MET A 63 5.48 2.19 -10.09
CA MET A 63 6.81 2.38 -9.51
C MET A 63 7.92 1.90 -10.45
N GLN A 64 7.75 0.73 -11.06
CA GLN A 64 8.73 0.18 -12.00
C GLN A 64 8.86 0.96 -13.30
N LYS A 65 7.75 1.50 -13.84
CA LYS A 65 7.73 2.14 -15.16
C LYS A 65 8.03 3.63 -15.13
N GLN A 66 7.56 4.34 -14.12
CA GLN A 66 7.65 5.79 -14.04
C GLN A 66 8.62 6.23 -12.93
N ALA A 67 8.94 5.33 -12.00
CA ALA A 67 9.83 5.55 -10.86
C ALA A 67 9.56 6.86 -10.07
N PRO A 68 8.28 7.20 -9.78
CA PRO A 68 8.02 8.33 -8.90
C PRO A 68 8.47 7.96 -7.49
N GLY A 69 8.86 8.95 -6.69
CA GLY A 69 8.94 8.75 -5.25
C GLY A 69 7.54 8.45 -4.70
N MET A 70 7.41 7.51 -3.75
CA MET A 70 6.12 7.21 -3.13
C MET A 70 6.20 7.26 -1.61
N LEU A 71 5.29 8.02 -1.00
CA LEU A 71 4.99 7.90 0.42
C LEU A 71 3.73 7.05 0.57
N LEU A 72 3.91 5.87 1.13
CA LEU A 72 2.81 4.93 1.43
C LEU A 72 2.46 5.03 2.91
N VAL A 73 1.22 5.33 3.22
CA VAL A 73 0.67 5.29 4.58
C VAL A 73 -0.26 4.08 4.66
N THR A 74 0.03 3.16 5.56
CA THR A 74 -0.78 1.96 5.77
C THR A 74 -0.50 1.31 7.13
N HIS A 75 -1.46 0.56 7.63
CA HIS A 75 -1.30 -0.33 8.79
C HIS A 75 -1.10 -1.80 8.39
N ASP A 76 -1.16 -2.11 7.10
CA ASP A 76 -0.99 -3.46 6.58
C ASP A 76 0.49 -3.77 6.31
N MET A 77 1.09 -4.58 7.17
CA MET A 77 2.49 -5.00 7.05
C MET A 77 2.77 -5.83 5.80
N GLY A 78 1.76 -6.49 5.21
CA GLY A 78 1.90 -7.19 3.94
C GLY A 78 2.08 -6.22 2.77
N VAL A 79 1.38 -5.10 2.80
CA VAL A 79 1.55 -4.00 1.83
C VAL A 79 2.93 -3.37 1.98
N VAL A 80 3.37 -3.12 3.23
CA VAL A 80 4.72 -2.60 3.55
C VAL A 80 5.79 -3.55 3.01
N ALA A 81 5.71 -4.85 3.32
CA ALA A 81 6.69 -5.85 2.89
C ALA A 81 6.80 -5.95 1.36
N ARG A 82 5.72 -5.63 0.64
CA ARG A 82 5.67 -5.74 -0.81
C ARG A 82 6.19 -4.50 -1.54
N LEU A 83 5.89 -3.30 -1.03
CA LEU A 83 6.07 -2.06 -1.77
C LEU A 83 7.13 -1.12 -1.19
N ALA A 84 7.47 -1.25 0.09
CA ALA A 84 8.35 -0.30 0.75
C ALA A 84 9.83 -0.69 0.67
N ASP A 85 10.68 0.30 0.49
CA ASP A 85 12.14 0.17 0.67
C ASP A 85 12.51 0.53 2.11
N ASP A 86 12.03 1.69 2.58
CA ASP A 86 12.23 2.22 3.93
C ASP A 86 10.91 2.38 4.65
N VAL A 87 10.93 2.21 5.96
CA VAL A 87 9.74 2.26 6.82
C VAL A 87 9.96 3.19 7.99
N ALA A 88 8.96 4.01 8.29
CA ALA A 88 8.86 4.78 9.53
C ALA A 88 7.61 4.36 10.30
N VAL A 89 7.78 3.77 11.47
CA VAL A 89 6.67 3.36 12.34
C VAL A 89 6.28 4.53 13.22
N MET A 90 4.99 4.87 13.20
CA MET A 90 4.43 5.96 13.99
C MET A 90 3.55 5.44 15.13
N SER A 91 3.64 6.08 16.28
CA SER A 91 2.76 5.86 17.40
C SER A 91 2.54 7.18 18.15
N HIS A 92 1.29 7.49 18.48
CA HIS A 92 0.91 8.72 19.20
C HIS A 92 1.52 10.00 18.60
N GLY A 93 1.51 10.11 17.27
CA GLY A 93 2.02 11.28 16.55
C GLY A 93 3.55 11.41 16.50
N LYS A 94 4.29 10.36 16.89
CA LYS A 94 5.76 10.34 16.86
C LYS A 94 6.28 9.15 16.06
N ILE A 95 7.38 9.34 15.36
CA ILE A 95 8.14 8.25 14.76
C ILE A 95 8.86 7.53 15.93
N VAL A 96 8.55 6.24 16.11
CA VAL A 96 9.09 5.41 17.20
C VAL A 96 10.19 4.46 16.73
N GLU A 97 10.21 4.14 15.44
CA GLU A 97 11.25 3.35 14.80
C GLU A 97 11.28 3.65 13.30
N GLN A 98 12.47 3.60 12.70
CA GLN A 98 12.64 3.73 11.25
C GLN A 98 13.84 2.92 10.76
N GLY A 99 13.81 2.50 9.51
CA GLY A 99 14.87 1.74 8.86
C GLY A 99 14.39 1.09 7.57
N ASP A 100 15.28 0.34 6.94
CA ASP A 100 14.91 -0.47 5.79
C ASP A 100 13.91 -1.58 6.18
N VAL A 101 13.09 -1.97 5.22
CA VAL A 101 12.00 -2.93 5.43
C VAL A 101 12.52 -4.27 5.98
N GLU A 102 13.64 -4.76 5.45
CA GLU A 102 14.21 -6.06 5.85
C GLU A 102 14.64 -6.06 7.32
N THR A 103 15.35 -5.02 7.75
CA THR A 103 15.77 -4.84 9.14
C THR A 103 14.58 -4.73 10.08
N LEU A 104 13.53 -3.96 9.72
CA LEU A 104 12.34 -3.82 10.56
C LEU A 104 11.57 -5.12 10.74
N PHE A 105 11.51 -5.96 9.71
CA PHE A 105 10.84 -7.26 9.78
C PHE A 105 11.64 -8.29 10.56
N ASN A 106 12.96 -8.32 10.37
CA ASN A 106 13.81 -9.35 10.98
C ASN A 106 14.25 -9.02 12.41
N ALA A 107 14.42 -7.74 12.74
CA ALA A 107 14.95 -7.30 14.04
C ALA A 107 14.25 -6.03 14.56
N PRO A 108 12.91 -6.03 14.72
CA PRO A 108 12.18 -4.88 15.24
C PRO A 108 12.58 -4.58 16.68
N LYS A 109 12.87 -3.32 16.98
CA LYS A 109 13.35 -2.88 18.31
C LYS A 109 12.22 -2.34 19.18
N HIS A 110 11.33 -1.52 18.61
CA HIS A 110 10.24 -0.92 19.37
C HIS A 110 9.07 -1.89 19.57
N THR A 111 8.40 -1.81 20.71
CA THR A 111 7.27 -2.70 21.04
C THR A 111 6.13 -2.63 20.04
N VAL A 112 5.80 -1.44 19.54
CA VAL A 112 4.77 -1.24 18.50
C VAL A 112 5.16 -1.96 17.22
N THR A 113 6.40 -1.81 16.77
CA THR A 113 6.91 -2.49 15.56
C THR A 113 6.84 -4.00 15.72
N ARG A 114 7.30 -4.53 16.86
CA ARG A 114 7.20 -5.97 17.18
C ARG A 114 5.77 -6.46 17.11
N SER A 115 4.82 -5.72 17.69
CA SER A 115 3.40 -6.11 17.67
C SER A 115 2.85 -6.16 16.26
N LEU A 116 3.17 -5.17 15.39
CA LEU A 116 2.74 -5.12 14.00
C LEU A 116 3.32 -6.29 13.20
N VAL A 117 4.62 -6.53 13.30
CA VAL A 117 5.30 -7.63 12.59
C VAL A 117 4.80 -8.98 13.09
N SER A 118 4.65 -9.18 14.42
CA SER A 118 4.13 -10.43 14.98
C SER A 118 2.71 -10.72 14.52
N ALA A 119 1.85 -9.71 14.48
CA ALA A 119 0.47 -9.87 13.99
C ALA A 119 0.45 -10.28 12.52
N HIS A 120 1.33 -9.70 11.68
CA HIS A 120 1.45 -10.07 10.28
C HIS A 120 1.94 -11.52 10.13
N LEU A 121 3.02 -11.90 10.82
CA LEU A 121 3.59 -13.25 10.73
C LEU A 121 2.61 -14.32 11.21
N ALA A 122 1.81 -14.04 12.24
CA ALA A 122 0.79 -14.96 12.75
C ALA A 122 -0.26 -15.34 11.68
N LEU A 123 -0.56 -14.47 10.71
CA LEU A 123 -1.45 -14.77 9.60
C LEU A 123 -0.91 -15.91 8.71
N TYR A 124 0.40 -16.12 8.70
CA TYR A 124 1.08 -17.17 7.93
C TYR A 124 1.58 -18.33 8.80
N GLY A 125 1.19 -18.39 10.09
CA GLY A 125 1.66 -19.41 11.03
C GLY A 125 3.16 -19.31 11.36
N MET A 126 3.74 -18.12 11.24
CA MET A 126 5.15 -17.82 11.51
C MET A 126 5.27 -17.00 12.80
N GLU A 127 6.41 -17.14 13.49
CA GLU A 127 6.75 -16.33 14.66
C GLU A 127 8.02 -15.52 14.43
N LEU A 128 8.13 -14.38 15.15
CA LEU A 128 9.38 -13.63 15.15
C LEU A 128 10.50 -14.50 15.75
N ALA A 129 11.66 -14.48 15.11
CA ALA A 129 12.85 -15.08 15.68
C ALA A 129 13.21 -14.38 17.01
N SER A 130 13.40 -15.17 18.05
CA SER A 130 13.73 -14.73 19.40
C SER A 130 15.16 -14.21 19.52
#